data_5b6dd46e9237310c9d70da76ff974c08
#
_entry.id   5b6dd46e9237310c9d70da76ff974c08
#
_cell.length_a   1.000
_cell.length_b   1.000
_cell.length_c   1.000
_cell.angle_alpha   90.00
_cell.angle_beta   90.00
_cell.angle_gamma   90.00
#
_symmetry.space_group_name_H-M   'P 1'
#
loop_
_entity.id
_entity.type
_entity.pdbx_description
1 polymer ?
#
loop_
_entity_poly.entity_id
_entity_poly.type
_entity_poly.pdbx_seq_one_letter_code
_entity_poly.pdbx_strand_id
1 'polypeptide(L)'
;MTAIYKKELKSYLTSMIGYLFMAFTLALFGRYFTAINLQQGYPEIGYALQNSAFILLIAVPVLTMRVLSEEQKNKTDQLLLTAPVKISDIILGKYLALLTIYVIPVLIMCLYPLLLGTHGTVSYAVSYTSILGYFLLGAAYISVGVFVSSITESQVIAAVVGFVILFLCYVESGIANFFPEGAGSSFFAFFIIIALVCLWIGSMIKNPIITGVIAVIGEGALTTVYFTKSTLLEGKIQDLLGVFNMAGHMDNFVNGILDIGGVVYYLSVIAICTFLAMQSLQKKRWN
;
A
#
# COMPACT_ATOMS: atom_id res chain seq x y z
N MET A 1 -21.29 11.34 -2.91
CA MET A 1 -20.06 11.19 -2.11
C MET A 1 -20.25 11.45 -0.61
N THR A 2 -20.67 12.65 -0.17
CA THR A 2 -20.78 13.03 1.27
C THR A 2 -21.69 12.15 2.11
N ALA A 3 -22.82 11.67 1.59
CA ALA A 3 -23.74 10.79 2.31
C ALA A 3 -23.10 9.41 2.60
N ILE A 4 -22.39 8.85 1.60
CA ILE A 4 -21.68 7.56 1.75
C ILE A 4 -20.55 7.71 2.78
N TYR A 5 -19.75 8.78 2.67
CA TYR A 5 -18.71 9.09 3.63
C TYR A 5 -19.24 9.16 5.07
N LYS A 6 -20.32 9.92 5.31
CA LYS A 6 -20.91 10.05 6.64
C LYS A 6 -21.47 8.74 7.18
N LYS A 7 -22.12 7.93 6.31
CA LYS A 7 -22.62 6.60 6.67
C LYS A 7 -21.48 5.70 7.13
N GLU A 8 -20.42 5.61 6.32
CA GLU A 8 -19.27 4.76 6.61
C GLU A 8 -18.51 5.23 7.86
N LEU A 9 -18.22 6.52 7.95
CA LEU A 9 -17.55 7.09 9.13
C LEU A 9 -18.33 6.79 10.42
N LYS A 10 -19.66 6.99 10.41
CA LYS A 10 -20.51 6.66 11.54
C LYS A 10 -20.45 5.16 11.86
N SER A 11 -20.48 4.29 10.84
CA SER A 11 -20.39 2.84 11.01
C SER A 11 -19.09 2.43 11.71
N TYR A 12 -17.95 2.99 11.32
CA TYR A 12 -16.67 2.70 11.96
C TYR A 12 -16.54 3.30 13.37
N LEU A 13 -17.04 4.52 13.61
CA LEU A 13 -17.01 5.16 14.91
C LEU A 13 -18.00 4.54 15.91
N THR A 14 -18.99 3.78 15.46
CA THR A 14 -19.90 3.03 16.33
C THR A 14 -19.56 1.55 16.43
N SER A 15 -18.58 1.08 15.64
CA SER A 15 -18.16 -0.32 15.63
C SER A 15 -16.91 -0.54 16.49
N MET A 16 -16.77 -1.73 17.03
CA MET A 16 -15.59 -2.15 17.78
C MET A 16 -14.31 -2.12 16.94
N ILE A 17 -14.40 -2.35 15.61
CA ILE A 17 -13.24 -2.43 14.72
C ILE A 17 -12.51 -1.08 14.61
N GLY A 18 -13.24 0.03 14.48
CA GLY A 18 -12.62 1.35 14.41
C GLY A 18 -11.86 1.72 15.70
N TYR A 19 -12.45 1.47 16.85
CA TYR A 19 -11.78 1.69 18.15
C TYR A 19 -10.61 0.76 18.37
N LEU A 20 -10.75 -0.52 18.00
CA LEU A 20 -9.67 -1.51 18.12
C LEU A 20 -8.47 -1.11 17.25
N PHE A 21 -8.72 -0.66 16.03
CA PHE A 21 -7.67 -0.15 15.13
C PHE A 21 -6.91 1.03 15.75
N MET A 22 -7.65 2.05 16.24
CA MET A 22 -7.04 3.23 16.83
C MET A 22 -6.26 2.88 18.10
N ALA A 23 -6.84 2.07 18.99
CA ALA A 23 -6.21 1.66 20.25
C ALA A 23 -4.94 0.80 19.97
N PHE A 24 -5.02 -0.15 19.05
CA PHE A 24 -3.91 -1.02 18.70
C PHE A 24 -2.75 -0.22 18.09
N THR A 25 -3.04 0.68 17.16
CA THR A 25 -2.02 1.53 16.52
C THR A 25 -1.35 2.43 17.55
N LEU A 26 -2.10 3.09 18.43
CA LEU A 26 -1.55 3.97 19.46
C LEU A 26 -0.78 3.20 20.54
N ALA A 27 -1.29 2.06 20.99
CA ALA A 27 -0.63 1.26 22.03
C ALA A 27 0.74 0.75 21.56
N LEU A 28 0.82 0.25 20.33
CA LEU A 28 2.08 -0.26 19.79
C LEU A 28 3.05 0.87 19.41
N PHE A 29 2.56 1.97 18.83
CA PHE A 29 3.39 3.15 18.65
C PHE A 29 3.94 3.65 20.00
N GLY A 30 3.09 3.76 21.03
CA GLY A 30 3.50 4.16 22.38
C GLY A 30 4.55 3.23 22.99
N ARG A 31 4.48 1.93 22.68
CA ARG A 31 5.51 0.96 23.09
C ARG A 31 6.87 1.24 22.43
N TYR A 32 6.89 1.49 21.11
CA TYR A 32 8.12 1.86 20.42
C TYR A 32 8.65 3.22 20.85
N PHE A 33 7.76 4.20 21.03
CA PHE A 33 8.10 5.51 21.57
C PHE A 33 8.77 5.41 22.94
N THR A 34 8.21 4.62 23.86
CA THR A 34 8.80 4.39 25.18
C THR A 34 10.17 3.76 25.06
N ALA A 35 10.33 2.72 24.22
CA ALA A 35 11.59 1.99 24.10
C ALA A 35 12.69 2.84 23.44
N ILE A 36 12.37 3.59 22.39
CA ILE A 36 13.36 4.32 21.58
C ILE A 36 13.59 5.72 22.12
N ASN A 37 12.53 6.48 22.35
CA ASN A 37 12.66 7.89 22.74
C ASN A 37 12.89 8.06 24.24
N LEU A 38 12.15 7.34 25.11
CA LEU A 38 12.27 7.53 26.55
C LEU A 38 13.40 6.70 27.19
N GLN A 39 13.60 5.44 26.78
CA GLN A 39 14.62 4.57 27.38
C GLN A 39 15.99 4.76 26.73
N GLN A 40 16.06 4.85 25.41
CA GLN A 40 17.33 5.04 24.68
C GLN A 40 17.71 6.51 24.49
N GLY A 41 16.79 7.46 24.78
CA GLY A 41 17.06 8.89 24.71
C GLY A 41 17.16 9.47 23.30
N TYR A 42 16.61 8.80 22.28
CA TYR A 42 16.59 9.36 20.93
C TYR A 42 15.63 10.56 20.88
N PRO A 43 16.11 11.74 20.41
CA PRO A 43 15.30 12.97 20.42
C PRO A 43 14.24 13.03 19.32
N GLU A 44 14.34 12.17 18.30
CA GLU A 44 13.48 12.17 17.12
C GLU A 44 12.51 11.00 17.14
N ILE A 45 11.22 11.26 16.85
CA ILE A 45 10.19 10.21 16.83
C ILE A 45 10.20 9.37 15.54
N GLY A 46 11.00 9.78 14.54
CA GLY A 46 11.06 9.13 13.23
C GLY A 46 11.34 7.63 13.31
N TYR A 47 12.30 7.24 14.15
CA TYR A 47 12.66 5.83 14.34
C TYR A 47 11.54 5.03 15.01
N ALA A 48 10.79 5.63 15.95
CA ALA A 48 9.65 4.97 16.57
C ALA A 48 8.51 4.76 15.55
N LEU A 49 8.27 5.75 14.67
CA LEU A 49 7.30 5.65 13.60
C LEU A 49 7.71 4.61 12.55
N GLN A 50 8.97 4.57 12.14
CA GLN A 50 9.49 3.59 11.19
C GLN A 50 9.32 2.16 11.71
N ASN A 51 9.71 1.89 12.94
CA ASN A 51 9.51 0.57 13.56
C ASN A 51 8.03 0.24 13.74
N SER A 52 7.18 1.25 13.98
CA SER A 52 5.73 1.03 14.08
C SER A 52 5.05 0.82 12.71
N ALA A 53 5.71 1.12 11.58
CA ALA A 53 5.14 0.89 10.25
C ALA A 53 4.78 -0.57 9.99
N PHE A 54 5.54 -1.52 10.57
CA PHE A 54 5.19 -2.95 10.53
C PHE A 54 3.80 -3.25 11.10
N ILE A 55 3.34 -2.47 12.06
CA ILE A 55 2.03 -2.64 12.69
C ILE A 55 0.91 -2.38 11.69
N LEU A 56 1.10 -1.40 10.81
CA LEU A 56 0.12 -1.06 9.78
C LEU A 56 -0.15 -2.22 8.82
N LEU A 57 0.83 -3.15 8.64
CA LEU A 57 0.64 -4.34 7.81
C LEU A 57 -0.49 -5.24 8.32
N ILE A 58 -0.70 -5.28 9.62
CA ILE A 58 -1.76 -6.07 10.26
C ILE A 58 -3.00 -5.23 10.47
N ALA A 59 -2.83 -4.02 11.00
CA ALA A 59 -3.94 -3.15 11.39
C ALA A 59 -4.77 -2.68 10.18
N VAL A 60 -4.12 -2.30 9.07
CA VAL A 60 -4.82 -1.79 7.89
C VAL A 60 -5.66 -2.86 7.19
N PRO A 61 -5.19 -4.09 6.91
CA PRO A 61 -6.05 -5.14 6.36
C PRO A 61 -7.28 -5.43 7.23
N VAL A 62 -7.13 -5.44 8.55
CA VAL A 62 -8.26 -5.64 9.49
C VAL A 62 -9.25 -4.47 9.41
N LEU A 63 -8.77 -3.23 9.27
CA LEU A 63 -9.61 -2.05 9.10
C LEU A 63 -10.38 -2.09 7.77
N THR A 64 -9.69 -2.46 6.68
CA THR A 64 -10.24 -2.38 5.32
C THR A 64 -11.03 -3.61 4.87
N MET A 65 -10.86 -4.76 5.54
CA MET A 65 -11.44 -6.04 5.11
C MET A 65 -12.95 -6.01 4.89
N ARG A 66 -13.71 -5.20 5.64
CA ARG A 66 -15.17 -5.18 5.59
C ARG A 66 -15.75 -4.12 4.64
N VAL A 67 -14.94 -3.18 4.16
CA VAL A 67 -15.41 -1.97 3.44
C VAL A 67 -16.29 -2.26 2.23
N LEU A 68 -15.95 -3.28 1.43
CA LEU A 68 -16.70 -3.69 0.27
C LEU A 68 -17.12 -5.16 0.35
N SER A 69 -16.30 -6.04 0.94
CA SER A 69 -16.59 -7.47 1.03
C SER A 69 -17.80 -7.76 1.90
N GLU A 70 -18.09 -6.97 2.93
CA GLU A 70 -19.30 -7.12 3.75
C GLU A 70 -20.58 -6.83 2.96
N GLU A 71 -20.60 -5.76 2.17
CA GLU A 71 -21.72 -5.41 1.32
C GLU A 71 -21.94 -6.46 0.22
N GLN A 72 -20.85 -6.98 -0.37
CA GLN A 72 -20.90 -8.05 -1.36
C GLN A 72 -21.45 -9.35 -0.76
N LYS A 73 -20.95 -9.76 0.40
CA LYS A 73 -21.43 -10.95 1.12
C LYS A 73 -22.93 -10.87 1.44
N ASN A 74 -23.40 -9.70 1.86
CA ASN A 74 -24.80 -9.45 2.21
C ASN A 74 -25.67 -9.09 1.00
N LYS A 75 -25.09 -9.02 -0.21
CA LYS A 75 -25.74 -8.58 -1.47
C LYS A 75 -26.38 -7.19 -1.39
N THR A 76 -25.91 -6.35 -0.43
CA THR A 76 -26.36 -4.95 -0.29
C THR A 76 -25.64 -4.01 -1.25
N ASP A 77 -24.55 -4.48 -1.87
CA ASP A 77 -23.87 -3.82 -2.98
C ASP A 77 -24.79 -3.58 -4.18
N GLN A 78 -25.76 -4.49 -4.44
CA GLN A 78 -26.74 -4.35 -5.50
C GLN A 78 -27.59 -3.07 -5.35
N LEU A 79 -27.94 -2.69 -4.12
CA LEU A 79 -28.66 -1.45 -3.84
C LEU A 79 -27.81 -0.20 -4.16
N LEU A 80 -26.50 -0.26 -3.92
CA LEU A 80 -25.57 0.81 -4.26
C LEU A 80 -25.30 0.90 -5.77
N LEU A 81 -25.23 -0.26 -6.44
CA LEU A 81 -24.98 -0.34 -7.88
C LEU A 81 -26.19 0.10 -8.73
N THR A 82 -27.43 -0.11 -8.23
CA THR A 82 -28.67 0.33 -8.89
C THR A 82 -29.02 1.78 -8.58
N ALA A 83 -28.45 2.37 -7.52
CA ALA A 83 -28.66 3.77 -7.20
C ALA A 83 -28.02 4.70 -8.26
N PRO A 84 -28.61 5.90 -8.53
CA PRO A 84 -28.06 6.87 -9.49
C PRO A 84 -26.83 7.61 -8.92
N VAL A 85 -25.81 6.84 -8.47
CA VAL A 85 -24.57 7.33 -7.89
C VAL A 85 -23.38 6.88 -8.73
N LYS A 86 -22.38 7.76 -8.89
CA LYS A 86 -21.14 7.40 -9.60
C LYS A 86 -20.32 6.43 -8.75
N ILE A 87 -19.72 5.43 -9.39
CA ILE A 87 -18.86 4.44 -8.72
C ILE A 87 -17.67 5.12 -8.04
N SER A 88 -17.13 6.18 -8.65
CA SER A 88 -16.08 7.00 -8.05
C SER A 88 -16.51 7.60 -6.69
N ASP A 89 -17.76 8.06 -6.58
CA ASP A 89 -18.28 8.63 -5.33
C ASP A 89 -18.42 7.57 -4.22
N ILE A 90 -18.67 6.32 -4.61
CA ILE A 90 -18.74 5.19 -3.67
C ILE A 90 -17.36 4.87 -3.12
N ILE A 91 -16.40 4.61 -4.00
CA ILE A 91 -15.03 4.22 -3.61
C ILE A 91 -14.32 5.34 -2.85
N LEU A 92 -14.36 6.57 -3.38
CA LEU A 92 -13.72 7.71 -2.71
C LEU A 92 -14.39 8.04 -1.37
N GLY A 93 -15.73 7.93 -1.28
CA GLY A 93 -16.43 8.14 -0.02
C GLY A 93 -16.02 7.14 1.05
N LYS A 94 -15.88 5.86 0.69
CA LYS A 94 -15.42 4.79 1.59
C LYS A 94 -13.93 4.94 1.96
N TYR A 95 -13.07 5.22 0.99
CA TYR A 95 -11.64 5.46 1.22
C TYR A 95 -11.41 6.64 2.17
N LEU A 96 -12.09 7.77 1.96
CA LEU A 96 -11.97 8.95 2.82
C LEU A 96 -12.49 8.70 4.24
N ALA A 97 -13.52 7.86 4.41
CA ALA A 97 -14.00 7.49 5.74
C ALA A 97 -12.94 6.70 6.52
N LEU A 98 -12.28 5.73 5.87
CA LEU A 98 -11.17 4.98 6.47
C LEU A 98 -9.97 5.88 6.77
N LEU A 99 -9.63 6.75 5.84
CA LEU A 99 -8.54 7.72 6.02
C LEU A 99 -8.81 8.62 7.23
N THR A 100 -10.06 9.04 7.45
CA THR A 100 -10.44 9.84 8.63
C THR A 100 -10.24 9.06 9.92
N ILE A 101 -10.58 7.77 9.96
CA ILE A 101 -10.30 6.91 11.12
C ILE A 101 -8.80 6.80 11.40
N TYR A 102 -7.98 6.70 10.33
CA TYR A 102 -6.52 6.64 10.46
C TYR A 102 -5.90 7.99 10.88
N VAL A 103 -6.47 9.12 10.42
CA VAL A 103 -6.01 10.46 10.81
C VAL A 103 -6.10 10.68 12.33
N ILE A 104 -7.08 10.10 13.02
CA ILE A 104 -7.27 10.30 14.47
C ILE A 104 -6.02 9.87 15.27
N PRO A 105 -5.51 8.61 15.16
CA PRO A 105 -4.28 8.24 15.86
C PRO A 105 -3.06 9.05 15.40
N VAL A 106 -2.96 9.41 14.10
CA VAL A 106 -1.86 10.24 13.60
C VAL A 106 -1.88 11.64 14.22
N LEU A 107 -3.05 12.26 14.38
CA LEU A 107 -3.16 13.54 15.09
C LEU A 107 -2.74 13.44 16.55
N ILE A 108 -3.04 12.34 17.22
CA ILE A 108 -2.56 12.10 18.58
C ILE A 108 -1.03 11.95 18.58
N MET A 109 -0.45 11.27 17.58
CA MET A 109 1.01 11.15 17.42
C MET A 109 1.68 12.52 17.21
N CYS A 110 1.01 13.52 16.64
CA CYS A 110 1.54 14.88 16.52
C CYS A 110 1.80 15.59 17.88
N LEU A 111 1.23 15.09 18.98
CA LEU A 111 1.46 15.62 20.32
C LEU A 111 2.78 15.11 20.93
N TYR A 112 3.32 13.98 20.48
CA TYR A 112 4.51 13.38 21.08
C TYR A 112 5.78 14.22 20.91
N PRO A 113 6.07 14.86 19.74
CA PRO A 113 7.20 15.78 19.62
C PRO A 113 7.13 16.95 20.61
N LEU A 114 5.92 17.44 20.89
CA LEU A 114 5.72 18.52 21.86
C LEU A 114 6.06 18.05 23.28
N LEU A 115 5.69 16.82 23.63
CA LEU A 115 6.05 16.22 24.93
C LEU A 115 7.57 16.03 25.06
N LEU A 116 8.25 15.54 24.01
CA LEU A 116 9.70 15.40 24.02
C LEU A 116 10.41 16.76 24.15
N GLY A 117 9.89 17.80 23.51
CA GLY A 117 10.43 19.16 23.56
C GLY A 117 10.41 19.78 24.96
N THR A 118 9.59 19.28 25.89
CA THR A 118 9.63 19.73 27.31
C THR A 118 10.79 19.11 28.11
N HIS A 119 11.42 18.05 27.59
CA HIS A 119 12.47 17.31 28.29
C HIS A 119 13.84 17.39 27.60
N GLY A 120 13.91 17.94 26.39
CA GLY A 120 15.16 18.04 25.64
C GLY A 120 15.04 18.82 24.34
N THR A 121 16.14 18.91 23.60
CA THR A 121 16.18 19.55 22.28
C THR A 121 15.67 18.59 21.21
N VAL A 122 14.55 18.91 20.59
CA VAL A 122 13.92 18.11 19.53
C VAL A 122 13.88 18.90 18.23
N SER A 123 14.24 18.28 17.12
CA SER A 123 14.00 18.84 15.79
C SER A 123 12.53 18.61 15.38
N TYR A 124 11.71 19.66 15.56
CA TYR A 124 10.29 19.59 15.19
C TYR A 124 10.11 19.35 13.70
N ALA A 125 10.96 19.94 12.84
CA ALA A 125 10.89 19.75 11.40
C ALA A 125 11.05 18.26 11.01
N VAL A 126 12.07 17.59 11.55
CA VAL A 126 12.30 16.16 11.32
C VAL A 126 11.14 15.31 11.84
N SER A 127 10.65 15.63 13.04
CA SER A 127 9.55 14.88 13.67
C SER A 127 8.24 14.98 12.86
N TYR A 128 7.85 16.18 12.42
CA TYR A 128 6.63 16.35 11.63
C TYR A 128 6.77 15.84 10.20
N THR A 129 7.96 15.91 9.61
CA THR A 129 8.23 15.27 8.30
C THR A 129 8.07 13.75 8.41
N SER A 130 8.58 13.13 9.48
CA SER A 130 8.40 11.69 9.74
C SER A 130 6.94 11.30 9.92
N ILE A 131 6.14 12.11 10.64
CA ILE A 131 4.69 11.89 10.81
C ILE A 131 3.98 11.98 9.45
N LEU A 132 4.37 12.94 8.59
CA LEU A 132 3.80 13.05 7.25
C LEU A 132 4.11 11.80 6.42
N GLY A 133 5.35 11.30 6.44
CA GLY A 133 5.73 10.06 5.75
C GLY A 133 4.91 8.86 6.25
N TYR A 134 4.76 8.72 7.56
CA TYR A 134 3.94 7.67 8.17
C TYR A 134 2.46 7.77 7.76
N PHE A 135 1.91 8.99 7.72
CA PHE A 135 0.55 9.23 7.26
C PHE A 135 0.37 8.83 5.79
N LEU A 136 1.28 9.21 4.91
CA LEU A 136 1.23 8.88 3.49
C LEU A 136 1.36 7.37 3.25
N LEU A 137 2.25 6.70 3.99
CA LEU A 137 2.41 5.24 3.95
C LEU A 137 1.11 4.53 4.32
N GLY A 138 0.49 4.90 5.44
CA GLY A 138 -0.77 4.30 5.88
C GLY A 138 -1.94 4.61 4.93
N ALA A 139 -1.99 5.81 4.35
CA ALA A 139 -2.97 6.17 3.33
C ALA A 139 -2.83 5.30 2.07
N ALA A 140 -1.59 5.00 1.63
CA ALA A 140 -1.31 4.09 0.54
C ALA A 140 -1.73 2.64 0.90
N TYR A 141 -1.40 2.16 2.09
CA TYR A 141 -1.81 0.84 2.57
C TYR A 141 -3.34 0.69 2.61
N ILE A 142 -4.07 1.71 3.08
CA ILE A 142 -5.54 1.73 3.08
C ILE A 142 -6.08 1.59 1.66
N SER A 143 -5.48 2.27 0.67
CA SER A 143 -5.93 2.16 -0.72
C SER A 143 -5.77 0.76 -1.30
N VAL A 144 -4.64 0.09 -0.99
CA VAL A 144 -4.42 -1.33 -1.34
C VAL A 144 -5.47 -2.22 -0.68
N GLY A 145 -5.75 -2.02 0.61
CA GLY A 145 -6.77 -2.78 1.34
C GLY A 145 -8.18 -2.60 0.78
N VAL A 146 -8.56 -1.38 0.38
CA VAL A 146 -9.84 -1.11 -0.30
C VAL A 146 -9.92 -1.83 -1.64
N PHE A 147 -8.84 -1.84 -2.42
CA PHE A 147 -8.78 -2.59 -3.67
C PHE A 147 -8.97 -4.09 -3.44
N VAL A 148 -8.25 -4.69 -2.49
CA VAL A 148 -8.38 -6.12 -2.16
C VAL A 148 -9.80 -6.45 -1.70
N SER A 149 -10.40 -5.60 -0.84
CA SER A 149 -11.79 -5.76 -0.39
C SER A 149 -12.81 -5.65 -1.53
N SER A 150 -12.47 -5.01 -2.67
CA SER A 150 -13.35 -4.90 -3.83
C SER A 150 -13.45 -6.18 -4.67
N ILE A 151 -12.44 -7.04 -4.58
CA ILE A 151 -12.32 -8.25 -5.41
C ILE A 151 -12.99 -9.45 -4.76
N THR A 152 -13.02 -9.52 -3.43
CA THR A 152 -13.47 -10.71 -2.66
C THR A 152 -14.72 -10.42 -1.83
N GLU A 153 -15.61 -11.41 -1.73
CA GLU A 153 -16.81 -11.36 -0.89
C GLU A 153 -16.55 -11.78 0.56
N SER A 154 -15.40 -12.43 0.81
CA SER A 154 -15.03 -12.90 2.16
C SER A 154 -14.12 -11.88 2.86
N GLN A 155 -14.57 -11.37 4.01
CA GLN A 155 -13.79 -10.44 4.84
C GLN A 155 -12.45 -11.07 5.30
N VAL A 156 -12.46 -12.37 5.63
CA VAL A 156 -11.25 -13.07 6.07
C VAL A 156 -10.23 -13.18 4.92
N ILE A 157 -10.71 -13.53 3.72
CA ILE A 157 -9.84 -13.58 2.53
C ILE A 157 -9.32 -12.18 2.21
N ALA A 158 -10.15 -11.15 2.30
CA ALA A 158 -9.72 -9.76 2.10
C ALA A 158 -8.59 -9.35 3.07
N ALA A 159 -8.72 -9.71 4.35
CA ALA A 159 -7.70 -9.42 5.36
C ALA A 159 -6.40 -10.19 5.08
N VAL A 160 -6.48 -11.49 4.81
CA VAL A 160 -5.29 -12.33 4.57
C VAL A 160 -4.57 -11.91 3.29
N VAL A 161 -5.28 -11.73 2.18
CA VAL A 161 -4.69 -11.30 0.90
C VAL A 161 -4.12 -9.89 1.03
N GLY A 162 -4.84 -8.97 1.68
CA GLY A 162 -4.35 -7.62 1.96
C GLY A 162 -3.05 -7.64 2.78
N PHE A 163 -3.01 -8.43 3.84
CA PHE A 163 -1.79 -8.61 4.65
C PHE A 163 -0.63 -9.17 3.81
N VAL A 164 -0.86 -10.24 3.02
CA VAL A 164 0.19 -10.84 2.19
C VAL A 164 0.75 -9.84 1.19
N ILE A 165 -0.10 -9.08 0.50
CA ILE A 165 0.36 -8.06 -0.46
C ILE A 165 1.20 -6.99 0.25
N LEU A 166 0.71 -6.42 1.35
CA LEU A 166 1.44 -5.40 2.09
C LEU A 166 2.73 -5.94 2.70
N PHE A 167 2.73 -7.18 3.19
CA PHE A 167 3.91 -7.84 3.72
C PHE A 167 4.98 -8.07 2.65
N LEU A 168 4.60 -8.49 1.44
CA LEU A 168 5.52 -8.61 0.31
C LEU A 168 6.14 -7.27 -0.07
N CYS A 169 5.33 -6.19 -0.07
CA CYS A 169 5.82 -4.83 -0.31
C CYS A 169 6.75 -4.33 0.81
N TYR A 170 6.57 -4.81 2.04
CA TYR A 170 7.41 -4.43 3.18
C TYR A 170 8.76 -5.17 3.19
N VAL A 171 8.77 -6.47 2.84
CA VAL A 171 9.97 -7.32 2.84
C VAL A 171 10.71 -7.22 1.49
N GLU A 172 10.21 -6.42 0.57
CA GLU A 172 10.74 -6.28 -0.80
C GLU A 172 12.25 -6.06 -0.82
N SER A 173 12.78 -5.14 -0.02
CA SER A 173 14.22 -4.87 0.05
C SER A 173 15.05 -6.09 0.45
N GLY A 174 14.51 -6.90 1.37
CA GLY A 174 15.10 -8.20 1.72
C GLY A 174 15.07 -9.18 0.54
N ILE A 175 13.97 -9.24 -0.20
CA ILE A 175 13.82 -10.11 -1.37
C ILE A 175 14.78 -9.64 -2.49
N ALA A 176 14.86 -8.35 -2.76
CA ALA A 176 15.73 -7.77 -3.78
C ALA A 176 17.22 -8.13 -3.55
N ASN A 177 17.66 -8.18 -2.29
CA ASN A 177 19.03 -8.56 -1.92
C ASN A 177 19.38 -10.03 -2.20
N PHE A 178 18.39 -10.92 -2.39
CA PHE A 178 18.67 -12.29 -2.83
C PHE A 178 19.05 -12.38 -4.32
N PHE A 179 18.72 -11.38 -5.10
CA PHE A 179 19.08 -11.35 -6.51
C PHE A 179 20.46 -10.68 -6.69
N PRO A 180 21.44 -11.37 -7.29
CA PRO A 180 22.71 -10.73 -7.63
C PRO A 180 22.49 -9.55 -8.58
N GLU A 181 23.28 -8.47 -8.42
CA GLU A 181 23.18 -7.27 -9.26
C GLU A 181 23.64 -7.48 -10.71
N GLY A 182 24.20 -8.63 -11.01
CA GLY A 182 24.72 -8.95 -12.35
C GLY A 182 23.63 -8.97 -13.43
N ALA A 183 24.02 -8.63 -14.66
CA ALA A 183 23.15 -8.63 -15.84
C ALA A 183 22.45 -9.99 -16.08
N GLY A 184 23.11 -11.11 -15.72
CA GLY A 184 22.57 -12.46 -15.88
C GLY A 184 21.35 -12.71 -15.00
N SER A 185 21.34 -12.28 -13.73
CA SER A 185 20.18 -12.43 -12.82
C SER A 185 18.97 -11.65 -13.32
N SER A 186 19.19 -10.40 -13.74
CA SER A 186 18.13 -9.58 -14.33
C SER A 186 17.61 -10.17 -15.64
N PHE A 187 18.49 -10.72 -16.49
CA PHE A 187 18.10 -11.39 -17.72
C PHE A 187 17.16 -12.58 -17.45
N PHE A 188 17.54 -13.50 -16.54
CA PHE A 188 16.71 -14.65 -16.21
C PHE A 188 15.38 -14.23 -15.56
N ALA A 189 15.38 -13.23 -14.69
CA ALA A 189 14.15 -12.75 -14.07
C ALA A 189 13.19 -12.13 -15.10
N PHE A 190 13.68 -11.24 -15.98
CA PHE A 190 12.85 -10.68 -17.05
C PHE A 190 12.38 -11.72 -18.05
N PHE A 191 13.21 -12.71 -18.37
CA PHE A 191 12.83 -13.83 -19.24
C PHE A 191 11.62 -14.59 -18.67
N ILE A 192 11.67 -14.93 -17.36
CA ILE A 192 10.56 -15.59 -16.68
C ILE A 192 9.30 -14.69 -16.63
N ILE A 193 9.45 -13.39 -16.35
CA ILE A 193 8.33 -12.45 -16.33
C ILE A 193 7.68 -12.35 -17.71
N ILE A 194 8.45 -12.20 -18.77
CA ILE A 194 7.94 -12.16 -20.15
C ILE A 194 7.22 -13.46 -20.50
N ALA A 195 7.79 -14.63 -20.17
CA ALA A 195 7.16 -15.92 -20.40
C ALA A 195 5.81 -16.03 -19.67
N LEU A 196 5.73 -15.64 -18.40
CA LEU A 196 4.48 -15.65 -17.63
C LEU A 196 3.43 -14.69 -18.21
N VAL A 197 3.83 -13.49 -18.61
CA VAL A 197 2.95 -12.52 -19.27
C VAL A 197 2.43 -13.06 -20.60
N CYS A 198 3.29 -13.69 -21.39
CA CYS A 198 2.89 -14.33 -22.65
C CYS A 198 1.91 -15.48 -22.42
N LEU A 199 2.12 -16.32 -21.40
CA LEU A 199 1.17 -17.39 -21.04
C LEU A 199 -0.18 -16.80 -20.62
N TRP A 200 -0.18 -15.74 -19.84
CA TRP A 200 -1.41 -15.06 -19.41
C TRP A 200 -2.16 -14.45 -20.59
N ILE A 201 -1.46 -13.71 -21.46
CA ILE A 201 -2.03 -13.15 -22.70
C ILE A 201 -2.57 -14.28 -23.60
N GLY A 202 -1.86 -15.40 -23.72
CA GLY A 202 -2.28 -16.57 -24.48
C GLY A 202 -3.57 -17.17 -23.98
N SER A 203 -3.77 -17.22 -22.68
CA SER A 203 -5.03 -17.67 -22.05
C SER A 203 -6.21 -16.77 -22.38
N MET A 204 -5.97 -15.47 -22.60
CA MET A 204 -7.03 -14.50 -22.96
C MET A 204 -7.35 -14.50 -24.45
N ILE A 205 -6.33 -14.49 -25.32
CA ILE A 205 -6.49 -14.39 -26.79
C ILE A 205 -6.90 -15.73 -27.40
N LYS A 206 -6.57 -16.87 -26.74
CA LYS A 206 -6.82 -18.24 -27.22
C LYS A 206 -6.25 -18.52 -28.65
N ASN A 207 -5.28 -17.72 -29.10
CA ASN A 207 -4.62 -17.88 -30.38
C ASN A 207 -3.13 -18.16 -30.17
N PRO A 208 -2.66 -19.42 -30.34
CA PRO A 208 -1.28 -19.79 -30.04
C PRO A 208 -0.25 -19.11 -30.96
N ILE A 209 -0.63 -18.74 -32.18
CA ILE A 209 0.28 -18.09 -33.15
C ILE A 209 0.61 -16.67 -32.67
N ILE A 210 -0.40 -15.88 -32.30
CA ILE A 210 -0.21 -14.50 -31.82
C ILE A 210 0.62 -14.51 -30.53
N THR A 211 0.31 -15.41 -29.61
CA THR A 211 1.06 -15.57 -28.36
C THR A 211 2.52 -15.94 -28.62
N GLY A 212 2.78 -16.88 -29.54
CA GLY A 212 4.13 -17.26 -29.92
C GLY A 212 4.93 -16.12 -30.54
N VAL A 213 4.31 -15.32 -31.41
CA VAL A 213 4.96 -14.16 -32.03
C VAL A 213 5.32 -13.10 -30.96
N ILE A 214 4.43 -12.81 -30.02
CA ILE A 214 4.69 -11.86 -28.92
C ILE A 214 5.85 -12.37 -28.04
N ALA A 215 5.85 -13.67 -27.71
CA ALA A 215 6.92 -14.27 -26.92
C ALA A 215 8.27 -14.18 -27.62
N VAL A 216 8.36 -14.56 -28.90
CA VAL A 216 9.59 -14.51 -29.69
C VAL A 216 10.12 -13.08 -29.83
N ILE A 217 9.24 -12.09 -30.02
CA ILE A 217 9.64 -10.68 -30.09
C ILE A 217 10.14 -10.19 -28.73
N GLY A 218 9.43 -10.48 -27.65
CA GLY A 218 9.80 -10.05 -26.31
C GLY A 218 11.11 -10.67 -25.82
N GLU A 219 11.24 -11.99 -25.92
CA GLU A 219 12.45 -12.73 -25.53
C GLU A 219 13.63 -12.44 -26.48
N GLY A 220 13.36 -12.27 -27.78
CA GLY A 220 14.36 -11.88 -28.77
C GLY A 220 14.91 -10.48 -28.51
N ALA A 221 14.07 -9.51 -28.15
CA ALA A 221 14.50 -8.18 -27.76
C ALA A 221 15.36 -8.21 -26.48
N LEU A 222 14.93 -8.97 -25.46
CA LEU A 222 15.68 -9.13 -24.22
C LEU A 222 17.06 -9.77 -24.46
N THR A 223 17.14 -10.84 -25.27
CA THR A 223 18.39 -11.51 -25.62
C THR A 223 19.33 -10.61 -26.43
N THR A 224 18.81 -9.82 -27.36
CA THR A 224 19.63 -8.86 -28.11
C THR A 224 20.20 -7.77 -27.19
N VAL A 225 19.44 -7.25 -26.23
CA VAL A 225 19.92 -6.27 -25.22
C VAL A 225 21.01 -6.91 -24.35
N TYR A 226 20.84 -8.15 -23.92
CA TYR A 226 21.81 -8.85 -23.08
C TYR A 226 23.15 -9.02 -23.78
N PHE A 227 23.17 -9.41 -25.08
CA PHE A 227 24.41 -9.63 -25.83
C PHE A 227 25.07 -8.35 -26.36
N THR A 228 24.29 -7.27 -26.57
CA THR A 228 24.81 -6.00 -27.09
C THR A 228 25.21 -5.00 -25.99
N LYS A 229 24.43 -4.92 -24.92
CA LYS A 229 24.62 -3.96 -23.84
C LYS A 229 24.19 -4.57 -22.51
N SER A 230 24.93 -5.56 -22.01
CA SER A 230 24.61 -6.24 -20.73
C SER A 230 24.53 -5.29 -19.53
N THR A 231 25.31 -4.20 -19.55
CA THR A 231 25.31 -3.17 -18.50
C THR A 231 23.95 -2.48 -18.30
N LEU A 232 23.10 -2.47 -19.34
CA LEU A 232 21.75 -1.91 -19.21
C LEU A 232 20.81 -2.79 -18.35
N LEU A 233 21.16 -4.06 -18.16
CA LEU A 233 20.37 -5.01 -17.35
C LEU A 233 20.90 -5.13 -15.92
N GLU A 234 22.09 -4.60 -15.61
CA GLU A 234 22.65 -4.65 -14.26
C GLU A 234 21.75 -3.89 -13.28
N GLY A 235 21.37 -4.54 -12.17
CA GLY A 235 20.50 -3.97 -11.14
C GLY A 235 19.04 -3.76 -11.54
N LYS A 236 18.63 -4.05 -12.78
CA LYS A 236 17.28 -3.72 -13.25
C LYS A 236 16.17 -4.52 -12.56
N ILE A 237 16.45 -5.72 -12.10
CA ILE A 237 15.48 -6.49 -11.32
C ILE A 237 15.28 -5.86 -9.94
N GLN A 238 16.34 -5.35 -9.32
CA GLN A 238 16.26 -4.63 -8.05
C GLN A 238 15.49 -3.31 -8.22
N ASP A 239 15.75 -2.55 -9.30
CA ASP A 239 14.98 -1.34 -9.63
C ASP A 239 13.49 -1.65 -9.81
N LEU A 240 13.15 -2.76 -10.49
CA LEU A 240 11.75 -3.17 -10.70
C LEU A 240 11.09 -3.58 -9.39
N LEU A 241 11.78 -4.34 -8.56
CA LEU A 241 11.27 -4.72 -7.24
C LEU A 241 11.12 -3.50 -6.35
N GLY A 242 12.08 -2.56 -6.38
CA GLY A 242 12.07 -1.31 -5.62
C GLY A 242 10.83 -0.43 -5.87
N VAL A 243 10.16 -0.60 -7.02
CA VAL A 243 8.86 0.05 -7.27
C VAL A 243 7.80 -0.37 -6.23
N PHE A 244 7.91 -1.55 -5.66
CA PHE A 244 7.00 -2.05 -4.63
C PHE A 244 7.45 -1.74 -3.20
N ASN A 245 8.63 -1.14 -3.02
CA ASN A 245 9.18 -0.80 -1.71
C ASN A 245 8.49 0.42 -1.09
N MET A 246 7.28 0.22 -0.60
CA MET A 246 6.52 1.31 0.03
C MET A 246 7.17 1.79 1.33
N ALA A 247 7.77 0.89 2.12
CA ALA A 247 8.38 1.23 3.40
C ALA A 247 9.68 2.01 3.22
N GLY A 248 10.50 1.68 2.21
CA GLY A 248 11.77 2.36 1.94
C GLY A 248 11.62 3.84 1.56
N HIS A 249 10.50 4.21 0.91
CA HIS A 249 10.21 5.62 0.64
C HIS A 249 9.95 6.45 1.91
N MET A 250 9.72 5.82 3.06
CA MET A 250 9.57 6.51 4.34
C MET A 250 10.92 6.94 4.93
N ASP A 251 12.05 6.32 4.55
CA ASP A 251 13.37 6.57 5.13
C ASP A 251 13.80 8.04 4.99
N ASN A 252 13.55 8.66 3.83
CA ASN A 252 13.85 10.07 3.60
C ASN A 252 13.06 10.97 4.56
N PHE A 253 11.78 10.66 4.81
CA PHE A 253 10.95 11.43 5.74
C PHE A 253 11.40 11.26 7.19
N VAL A 254 11.87 10.07 7.58
CA VAL A 254 12.43 9.79 8.91
C VAL A 254 13.70 10.61 9.14
N ASN A 255 14.51 10.80 8.11
CA ASN A 255 15.71 11.65 8.15
C ASN A 255 15.43 13.15 8.01
N GLY A 256 14.16 13.56 8.02
CA GLY A 256 13.75 14.96 7.93
C GLY A 256 13.80 15.56 6.53
N ILE A 257 13.99 14.74 5.49
CA ILE A 257 14.01 15.17 4.10
C ILE A 257 12.58 15.08 3.55
N LEU A 258 12.00 16.22 3.17
CA LEU A 258 10.70 16.27 2.51
C LEU A 258 10.88 15.83 1.05
N ASP A 259 10.82 14.53 0.83
CA ASP A 259 11.00 13.92 -0.50
C ASP A 259 9.72 14.05 -1.33
N ILE A 260 9.76 14.94 -2.32
CA ILE A 260 8.65 15.13 -3.28
C ILE A 260 8.43 13.84 -4.08
N GLY A 261 9.50 13.11 -4.43
CA GLY A 261 9.40 11.83 -5.12
C GLY A 261 8.60 10.80 -4.30
N GLY A 262 8.88 10.69 -3.01
CA GLY A 262 8.13 9.85 -2.09
C GLY A 262 6.64 10.26 -1.97
N VAL A 263 6.34 11.56 -1.93
CA VAL A 263 4.95 12.04 -1.92
C VAL A 263 4.22 11.63 -3.21
N VAL A 264 4.83 11.89 -4.37
CA VAL A 264 4.25 11.53 -5.68
C VAL A 264 4.07 10.02 -5.79
N TYR A 265 5.03 9.23 -5.29
CA TYR A 265 4.93 7.79 -5.25
C TYR A 265 3.69 7.32 -4.46
N TYR A 266 3.52 7.77 -3.21
CA TYR A 266 2.36 7.39 -2.40
C TYR A 266 1.04 7.84 -3.02
N LEU A 267 0.97 9.05 -3.57
CA LEU A 267 -0.23 9.53 -4.26
C LEU A 267 -0.54 8.72 -5.52
N SER A 268 0.48 8.26 -6.26
CA SER A 268 0.29 7.41 -7.43
C SER A 268 -0.25 6.02 -7.05
N VAL A 269 0.27 5.42 -5.97
CA VAL A 269 -0.26 4.15 -5.43
C VAL A 269 -1.73 4.29 -5.03
N ILE A 270 -2.07 5.37 -4.32
CA ILE A 270 -3.46 5.67 -3.91
C ILE A 270 -4.35 5.80 -5.15
N ALA A 271 -3.91 6.55 -6.16
CA ALA A 271 -4.68 6.76 -7.39
C ALA A 271 -4.88 5.44 -8.17
N ILE A 272 -3.83 4.64 -8.33
CA ILE A 272 -3.89 3.35 -9.04
C ILE A 272 -4.81 2.37 -8.30
N CYS A 273 -4.63 2.19 -6.99
CA CYS A 273 -5.41 1.23 -6.21
C CYS A 273 -6.89 1.62 -6.13
N THR A 274 -7.19 2.91 -5.93
CA THR A 274 -8.59 3.39 -5.96
C THR A 274 -9.20 3.26 -7.34
N PHE A 275 -8.46 3.53 -8.42
CA PHE A 275 -8.91 3.30 -9.78
C PHE A 275 -9.20 1.82 -10.05
N LEU A 276 -8.32 0.90 -9.65
CA LEU A 276 -8.53 -0.53 -9.79
C LEU A 276 -9.75 -1.02 -8.99
N ALA A 277 -9.98 -0.47 -7.79
CA ALA A 277 -11.18 -0.74 -7.01
C ALA A 277 -12.46 -0.26 -7.74
N MET A 278 -12.41 0.91 -8.40
CA MET A 278 -13.52 1.40 -9.22
C MET A 278 -13.79 0.47 -10.41
N GLN A 279 -12.75 0.00 -11.11
CA GLN A 279 -12.89 -0.93 -12.24
C GLN A 279 -13.46 -2.29 -11.80
N SER A 280 -12.99 -2.81 -10.64
CA SER A 280 -13.53 -4.04 -10.06
C SER A 280 -15.04 -3.93 -9.79
N LEU A 281 -15.48 -2.81 -9.20
CA LEU A 281 -16.89 -2.58 -8.91
C LEU A 281 -17.72 -2.32 -10.19
N GLN A 282 -17.12 -1.63 -11.19
CA GLN A 282 -17.75 -1.38 -12.47
C GLN A 282 -18.01 -2.67 -13.24
N LYS A 283 -17.06 -3.60 -13.24
CA LYS A 283 -17.23 -4.93 -13.85
C LYS A 283 -18.42 -5.67 -13.26
N LYS A 284 -18.64 -5.58 -11.95
CA LYS A 284 -19.80 -6.20 -11.27
C LYS A 284 -21.14 -5.54 -11.61
N ARG A 285 -21.14 -4.26 -12.00
CA ARG A 285 -22.35 -3.55 -12.44
C ARG A 285 -22.83 -4.00 -13.83
N TRP A 286 -21.92 -4.51 -14.67
CA TRP A 286 -22.22 -4.88 -16.07
C TRP A 286 -22.50 -6.39 -16.22
N ASN A 287 -22.14 -7.20 -15.24
CA ASN A 287 -22.46 -8.63 -15.16
C ASN A 287 -23.67 -8.88 -14.26
#